data_45b376682d1ba459dd4b2402640f0faf
#
_entry.id   45b376682d1ba459dd4b2402640f0faf
#
_cell.length_a   1.000
_cell.length_b   1.000
_cell.length_c   1.000
_cell.angle_alpha   90.00
_cell.angle_beta   90.00
_cell.angle_gamma   90.00
#
_symmetry.space_group_name_H-M   'P 1'
#
loop_
_entity.id
_entity.type
_entity.pdbx_description
1 polymer ?
#
loop_
_entity_poly.entity_id
_entity_poly.type
_entity_poly.pdbx_seq_one_letter_code
_entity_poly.pdbx_strand_id
1 'polypeptide(L)'
;MAKAGNARWFIAGGLSLLGSLFAFQRAFREYPAIEYNDFPVPTDAQEKTEFAFERLMYPPAPTAMFDRAGPRWAEGMSSWTQDYPRADRHFLLALRRLTRIHVRSVEQPVNLDDGDDVYNWPWLYAVRPG
;
A
#
# COMPACT_ATOMS: atom_id res chain seq x y z
N MET A 1 -51.19 9.07 11.34
CA MET A 1 -49.92 9.82 11.58
C MET A 1 -48.78 8.81 11.65
N ALA A 2 -47.98 8.71 10.58
CA ALA A 2 -46.89 7.74 10.48
C ALA A 2 -45.61 8.33 11.09
N LYS A 3 -44.94 7.53 11.95
CA LYS A 3 -43.72 7.91 12.62
C LYS A 3 -42.56 8.04 11.64
N ALA A 4 -42.12 9.24 11.34
CA ALA A 4 -40.95 9.57 10.50
C ALA A 4 -39.62 9.55 11.32
N GLY A 5 -39.53 8.78 12.39
CA GLY A 5 -38.38 8.81 13.32
C GLY A 5 -37.20 7.86 12.97
N ASN A 6 -37.48 6.77 12.29
CA ASN A 6 -36.47 5.70 12.20
C ASN A 6 -35.49 5.80 11.01
N ALA A 7 -35.87 6.48 9.92
CA ALA A 7 -35.02 6.59 8.74
C ALA A 7 -33.74 7.42 8.96
N ARG A 8 -33.80 8.43 9.84
CA ARG A 8 -32.64 9.31 10.12
C ARG A 8 -31.49 8.60 10.83
N TRP A 9 -31.82 7.63 11.69
CA TRP A 9 -30.80 6.84 12.42
C TRP A 9 -30.07 5.83 11.53
N PHE A 10 -30.76 5.24 10.55
CA PHE A 10 -30.14 4.34 9.57
C PHE A 10 -29.19 5.07 8.62
N ILE A 11 -29.49 6.28 8.21
CA ILE A 11 -28.64 7.11 7.36
C ILE A 11 -27.41 7.56 8.13
N ALA A 12 -27.54 7.99 9.39
CA ALA A 12 -26.42 8.38 10.23
C ALA A 12 -25.49 7.19 10.54
N GLY A 13 -26.04 5.99 10.83
CA GLY A 13 -25.27 4.77 11.03
C GLY A 13 -24.52 4.31 9.79
N GLY A 14 -25.14 4.39 8.61
CA GLY A 14 -24.51 4.05 7.33
C GLY A 14 -23.35 4.98 6.95
N LEU A 15 -23.49 6.27 7.18
CA LEU A 15 -22.41 7.24 6.94
C LEU A 15 -21.24 7.10 7.90
N SER A 16 -21.49 6.73 9.17
CA SER A 16 -20.43 6.46 10.15
C SER A 16 -19.63 5.19 9.82
N LEU A 17 -20.30 4.13 9.31
CA LEU A 17 -19.64 2.89 8.87
C LEU A 17 -18.77 3.11 7.64
N LEU A 18 -19.23 3.89 6.66
CA LEU A 18 -18.45 4.23 5.47
C LEU A 18 -17.24 5.10 5.83
N GLY A 19 -17.37 6.03 6.78
CA GLY A 19 -16.26 6.86 7.27
C GLY A 19 -15.18 6.04 7.98
N SER A 20 -15.53 4.96 8.69
CA SER A 20 -14.57 4.12 9.40
C SER A 20 -13.75 3.21 8.47
N LEU A 21 -14.29 2.77 7.33
CA LEU A 21 -13.55 1.96 6.36
C LEU A 21 -12.36 2.71 5.72
N PHE A 22 -12.41 4.04 5.67
CA PHE A 22 -11.31 4.86 5.13
C PHE A 22 -10.26 5.29 6.17
N ALA A 23 -10.48 5.00 7.45
CA ALA A 23 -9.63 5.47 8.53
C ALA A 23 -8.38 4.61 8.78
N PHE A 24 -8.34 3.37 8.27
CA PHE A 24 -7.30 2.39 8.61
C PHE A 24 -6.15 2.30 7.61
N GLN A 25 -6.23 2.91 6.43
CA GLN A 25 -5.13 2.91 5.48
C GLN A 25 -3.97 3.75 6.03
N ARG A 26 -2.81 3.12 6.18
CA ARG A 26 -1.59 3.81 6.58
C ARG A 26 -1.18 4.84 5.53
N ALA A 27 -0.61 5.94 6.01
CA ALA A 27 -0.01 6.93 5.14
C ALA A 27 1.15 6.31 4.35
N PHE A 28 1.35 6.74 3.10
CA PHE A 28 2.49 6.35 2.29
C PHE A 28 3.81 6.66 3.02
N ARG A 29 4.70 5.67 3.03
CA ARG A 29 6.06 5.80 3.52
C ARG A 29 7.01 5.12 2.53
N GLU A 30 8.07 5.83 2.17
CA GLU A 30 9.16 5.28 1.37
C GLU A 30 10.20 4.61 2.26
N TYR A 31 10.80 3.53 1.78
CA TYR A 31 11.80 2.75 2.49
C TYR A 31 13.13 2.76 1.74
N PRO A 32 14.27 2.68 2.42
CA PRO A 32 15.57 2.49 1.78
C PRO A 32 15.62 1.21 0.95
N ALA A 33 16.20 1.28 -0.24
CA ALA A 33 16.35 0.17 -1.16
C ALA A 33 17.75 0.11 -1.77
N ILE A 34 18.18 -1.09 -2.22
CA ILE A 34 19.53 -1.30 -2.75
C ILE A 34 19.73 -0.59 -4.09
N GLU A 35 18.70 -0.56 -4.92
CA GLU A 35 18.70 0.05 -6.25
C GLU A 35 18.07 1.45 -6.28
N TYR A 36 18.02 2.08 -5.14
CA TYR A 36 17.39 3.37 -5.01
C TYR A 36 18.25 4.46 -5.65
N ASN A 37 17.68 5.15 -6.63
CA ASN A 37 18.12 6.46 -7.08
C ASN A 37 17.05 7.47 -6.68
N ASP A 38 17.44 8.69 -6.35
CA ASP A 38 16.55 9.75 -5.88
C ASP A 38 15.34 9.95 -6.81
N PHE A 39 14.25 9.26 -6.48
CA PHE A 39 12.95 9.51 -7.09
C PHE A 39 12.20 10.49 -6.18
N PRO A 40 11.93 11.71 -6.61
CA PRO A 40 11.14 12.62 -5.81
C PRO A 40 9.76 12.01 -5.55
N VAL A 41 9.32 12.07 -4.30
CA VAL A 41 7.97 11.61 -3.95
C VAL A 41 6.95 12.54 -4.63
N PRO A 42 6.07 12.02 -5.49
CA PRO A 42 5.10 12.84 -6.19
C PRO A 42 4.04 13.40 -5.23
N THR A 43 3.44 14.51 -5.62
CA THR A 43 2.45 15.22 -4.79
C THR A 43 1.18 14.42 -4.52
N ASP A 44 0.86 13.44 -5.37
CA ASP A 44 -0.29 12.54 -5.25
C ASP A 44 0.01 11.26 -4.46
N ALA A 45 1.15 11.18 -3.77
CA ALA A 45 1.55 9.99 -3.00
C ALA A 45 0.53 9.57 -1.92
N GLN A 46 -0.25 10.52 -1.38
CA GLN A 46 -1.29 10.27 -0.39
C GLN A 46 -2.71 10.24 -0.97
N GLU A 47 -2.84 10.34 -2.30
CA GLU A 47 -4.14 10.39 -2.94
C GLU A 47 -4.82 9.02 -2.87
N LYS A 48 -6.13 9.02 -2.54
CA LYS A 48 -6.96 7.82 -2.61
C LYS A 48 -7.44 7.62 -4.02
N THR A 49 -7.07 6.51 -4.63
CA THR A 49 -7.33 6.19 -6.02
C THR A 49 -8.06 4.85 -6.14
N GLU A 50 -8.55 4.52 -7.34
CA GLU A 50 -9.17 3.21 -7.62
C GLU A 50 -8.16 2.05 -7.50
N PHE A 51 -6.89 2.34 -7.77
CA PHE A 51 -5.81 1.35 -7.74
C PHE A 51 -4.55 1.91 -7.10
N ALA A 52 -3.96 1.15 -6.20
CA ALA A 52 -2.60 1.30 -5.73
C ALA A 52 -1.86 -0.02 -5.93
N PHE A 53 -0.55 0.03 -6.06
CA PHE A 53 0.27 -1.17 -6.16
C PHE A 53 0.77 -1.54 -4.76
N GLU A 54 0.30 -2.64 -4.21
CA GLU A 54 0.60 -3.07 -2.87
C GLU A 54 1.81 -4.02 -2.87
N ARG A 55 2.93 -3.57 -2.32
CA ARG A 55 4.14 -4.37 -2.16
C ARG A 55 4.21 -5.00 -0.78
N LEU A 56 4.22 -6.33 -0.74
CA LEU A 56 4.35 -7.07 0.51
C LEU A 56 5.75 -6.91 1.10
N MET A 57 5.80 -6.48 2.36
CA MET A 57 7.00 -6.51 3.20
C MET A 57 7.05 -7.85 3.94
N TYR A 58 8.17 -8.55 3.86
CA TYR A 58 8.36 -9.85 4.51
C TYR A 58 9.82 -10.05 4.95
N PRO A 59 10.08 -10.85 6.00
CA PRO A 59 11.43 -11.17 6.41
C PRO A 59 12.15 -12.02 5.34
N PRO A 60 13.45 -11.85 5.18
CA PRO A 60 14.24 -12.67 4.26
C PRO A 60 14.25 -14.13 4.70
N ALA A 61 14.41 -15.05 3.75
CA ALA A 61 14.69 -16.44 4.08
C ALA A 61 16.01 -16.55 4.90
N PRO A 62 16.12 -17.47 5.85
CA PRO A 62 17.35 -17.65 6.64
C PRO A 62 18.61 -17.90 5.80
N THR A 63 18.43 -18.38 4.57
CA THR A 63 19.49 -18.67 3.61
C THR A 63 19.76 -17.54 2.60
N ALA A 64 19.11 -16.40 2.73
CA ALA A 64 19.23 -15.29 1.79
C ALA A 64 20.62 -14.61 1.91
N MET A 65 21.54 -15.04 1.07
CA MET A 65 22.95 -14.53 1.06
C MET A 65 23.06 -13.03 0.72
N PHE A 66 22.03 -12.42 0.14
CA PHE A 66 22.06 -11.04 -0.33
C PHE A 66 21.23 -10.08 0.52
N ASP A 67 20.65 -10.55 1.61
CA ASP A 67 19.91 -9.66 2.51
C ASP A 67 20.88 -8.89 3.42
N ARG A 68 20.94 -7.58 3.22
CA ARG A 68 21.79 -6.69 4.01
C ARG A 68 21.14 -6.16 5.27
N ALA A 69 19.82 -6.31 5.37
CA ALA A 69 19.07 -5.77 6.50
C ALA A 69 19.09 -6.70 7.71
N GLY A 70 19.19 -8.02 7.49
CA GLY A 70 19.13 -9.00 8.58
C GLY A 70 17.89 -8.82 9.45
N PRO A 71 18.04 -8.65 10.78
CA PRO A 71 16.93 -8.47 11.71
C PRO A 71 16.08 -7.21 11.47
N ARG A 72 16.64 -6.23 10.75
CA ARG A 72 15.94 -4.96 10.44
C ARG A 72 15.27 -4.94 9.09
N TRP A 73 14.92 -6.10 8.55
CA TRP A 73 14.29 -6.24 7.24
C TRP A 73 13.09 -5.32 7.00
N ALA A 74 12.32 -5.02 8.05
CA ALA A 74 11.17 -4.12 7.98
C ALA A 74 11.54 -2.64 7.78
N GLU A 75 12.81 -2.28 7.96
CA GLU A 75 13.29 -0.91 7.75
C GLU A 75 13.74 -0.65 6.30
N GLY A 76 13.72 -1.66 5.45
CA GLY A 76 14.20 -1.60 4.06
C GLY A 76 15.54 -2.32 3.86
N MET A 77 16.18 -2.13 2.71
CA MET A 77 17.44 -2.77 2.32
C MET A 77 17.43 -4.31 2.40
N SER A 78 16.26 -4.91 2.22
CA SER A 78 15.98 -6.33 2.33
C SER A 78 15.51 -6.91 0.99
N SER A 79 15.32 -8.23 0.93
CA SER A 79 14.89 -8.94 -0.28
C SER A 79 13.58 -8.39 -0.87
N TRP A 80 12.64 -7.96 -0.03
CA TRP A 80 11.40 -7.37 -0.48
C TRP A 80 11.58 -6.00 -1.17
N THR A 81 12.72 -5.30 -0.96
CA THR A 81 13.04 -4.03 -1.63
C THR A 81 13.81 -4.19 -2.93
N GLN A 82 13.87 -5.40 -3.50
CA GLN A 82 14.49 -5.58 -4.81
C GLN A 82 13.72 -4.81 -5.89
N ASP A 83 14.44 -4.06 -6.73
CA ASP A 83 13.91 -3.18 -7.77
C ASP A 83 12.94 -2.09 -7.27
N TYR A 84 12.82 -1.94 -5.95
CA TYR A 84 12.00 -0.95 -5.27
C TYR A 84 12.71 0.41 -5.20
N PRO A 85 12.04 1.53 -5.34
CA PRO A 85 10.63 1.70 -5.76
C PRO A 85 10.48 1.84 -7.28
N ARG A 86 11.58 1.76 -8.02
CA ARG A 86 11.63 2.09 -9.45
C ARG A 86 10.72 1.21 -10.31
N ALA A 87 10.78 -0.11 -10.11
CA ALA A 87 9.95 -1.02 -10.89
C ALA A 87 8.46 -0.79 -10.66
N ASP A 88 8.06 -0.55 -9.41
CA ASP A 88 6.67 -0.31 -9.04
C ASP A 88 6.14 0.97 -9.67
N ARG A 89 6.90 2.06 -9.55
CA ARG A 89 6.52 3.36 -10.13
C ARG A 89 6.49 3.34 -11.66
N HIS A 90 7.40 2.59 -12.31
CA HIS A 90 7.33 2.39 -13.76
C HIS A 90 6.08 1.60 -14.16
N PHE A 91 5.71 0.57 -13.40
CA PHE A 91 4.48 -0.19 -13.63
C PHE A 91 3.24 0.69 -13.47
N LEU A 92 3.15 1.47 -12.40
CA LEU A 92 2.05 2.40 -12.15
C LEU A 92 1.94 3.46 -13.26
N LEU A 93 3.08 3.99 -13.72
CA LEU A 93 3.12 4.94 -14.82
C LEU A 93 2.61 4.30 -16.13
N ALA A 94 2.94 3.04 -16.39
CA ALA A 94 2.43 2.31 -17.54
C ALA A 94 0.90 2.12 -17.44
N LEU A 95 0.38 1.72 -16.28
CA LEU A 95 -1.07 1.61 -16.06
C LEU A 95 -1.79 2.93 -16.31
N ARG A 96 -1.29 4.05 -15.78
CA ARG A 96 -1.87 5.38 -16.00
C ARG A 96 -1.92 5.78 -17.48
N ARG A 97 -0.93 5.36 -18.26
CA ARG A 97 -0.83 5.68 -19.70
C ARG A 97 -1.67 4.76 -20.58
N LEU A 98 -1.79 3.49 -20.20
CA LEU A 98 -2.38 2.45 -21.04
C LEU A 98 -3.83 2.15 -20.69
N THR A 99 -4.30 2.62 -19.53
CA THR A 99 -5.66 2.35 -19.05
C THR A 99 -6.40 3.65 -18.68
N ARG A 100 -7.69 3.53 -18.35
CA ARG A 100 -8.49 4.62 -17.80
C ARG A 100 -8.65 4.53 -16.29
N ILE A 101 -7.92 3.62 -15.64
CA ILE A 101 -7.96 3.43 -14.20
C ILE A 101 -7.28 4.61 -13.52
N HIS A 102 -7.91 5.16 -12.49
CA HIS A 102 -7.31 6.17 -11.63
C HIS A 102 -6.31 5.51 -10.69
N VAL A 103 -5.03 5.57 -11.05
CA VAL A 103 -3.92 4.87 -10.39
C VAL A 103 -3.08 5.85 -9.58
N ARG A 104 -2.76 5.53 -8.34
CA ARG A 104 -1.79 6.28 -7.54
C ARG A 104 -0.39 6.18 -8.14
N SER A 105 0.41 7.25 -8.04
CA SER A 105 1.75 7.32 -8.65
C SER A 105 2.81 6.52 -7.90
N VAL A 106 2.53 6.12 -6.67
CA VAL A 106 3.46 5.39 -5.82
C VAL A 106 2.85 4.10 -5.31
N GLU A 107 3.70 3.15 -5.05
CA GLU A 107 3.41 1.88 -4.39
C GLU A 107 2.93 2.08 -2.94
N GLN A 108 2.37 1.03 -2.34
CA GLN A 108 2.06 0.97 -0.92
C GLN A 108 2.77 -0.24 -0.31
N PRO A 109 3.86 -0.04 0.45
CA PRO A 109 4.43 -1.14 1.24
C PRO A 109 3.47 -1.57 2.35
N VAL A 110 3.21 -2.86 2.44
CA VAL A 110 2.26 -3.46 3.39
C VAL A 110 2.99 -4.52 4.21
N ASN A 111 3.02 -4.32 5.54
CA ASN A 111 3.55 -5.29 6.49
C ASN A 111 2.37 -6.03 7.14
N LEU A 112 2.39 -7.37 7.10
CA LEU A 112 1.33 -8.20 7.70
C LEU A 112 1.24 -8.06 9.24
N ASP A 113 2.33 -7.64 9.88
CA ASP A 113 2.36 -7.41 11.33
C ASP A 113 1.79 -6.04 11.75
N ASP A 114 1.40 -5.20 10.80
CA ASP A 114 0.88 -3.85 11.05
C ASP A 114 -0.64 -3.81 11.34
N GLY A 115 -1.18 -4.87 11.94
CA GLY A 115 -2.60 -4.97 12.30
C GLY A 115 -3.51 -5.14 11.08
N ASP A 116 -4.63 -4.43 11.07
CA ASP A 116 -5.69 -4.63 10.08
C ASP A 116 -5.47 -3.92 8.74
N ASP A 117 -4.36 -3.20 8.56
CA ASP A 117 -4.09 -2.45 7.33
C ASP A 117 -4.08 -3.36 6.09
N VAL A 118 -3.60 -4.60 6.24
CA VAL A 118 -3.55 -5.59 5.15
C VAL A 118 -4.93 -5.84 4.51
N TYR A 119 -6.02 -5.76 5.27
CA TYR A 119 -7.37 -6.00 4.77
C TYR A 119 -7.94 -4.84 3.94
N ASN A 120 -7.26 -3.70 3.90
CA ASN A 120 -7.64 -2.58 3.04
C ASN A 120 -7.17 -2.78 1.59
N TRP A 121 -6.34 -3.80 1.34
CA TRP A 121 -5.68 -4.03 0.06
C TRP A 121 -6.17 -5.32 -0.59
N PRO A 122 -6.71 -5.27 -1.83
CA PRO A 122 -7.36 -6.43 -2.44
C PRO A 122 -6.37 -7.49 -2.93
N TRP A 123 -5.08 -7.14 -3.09
CA TRP A 123 -4.02 -8.04 -3.52
C TRP A 123 -2.67 -7.56 -3.01
N LEU A 124 -1.68 -8.43 -2.98
CA LEU A 124 -0.33 -8.11 -2.52
C LEU A 124 0.70 -8.68 -3.50
N TYR A 125 1.64 -7.86 -3.90
CA TYR A 125 2.77 -8.28 -4.72
C TYR A 125 3.98 -8.63 -3.86
N ALA A 126 4.42 -9.88 -3.91
CA ALA A 126 5.63 -10.35 -3.27
C ALA A 126 6.72 -10.58 -4.31
N VAL A 127 7.85 -9.89 -4.20
CA VAL A 127 9.01 -10.08 -5.05
C VAL A 127 9.91 -11.16 -4.47
N ARG A 128 10.24 -12.19 -5.26
CA ARG A 128 11.12 -13.32 -4.86
C ARG A 128 10.77 -13.92 -3.48
N PRO A 129 9.54 -14.35 -3.25
CA PRO A 129 9.18 -15.00 -2.00
C PRO A 129 9.86 -16.38 -1.90
N GLY A 130 10.70 -16.60 -0.92
CA GLY A 130 11.34 -17.88 -0.60
C GLY A 130 12.71 -18.07 -1.16
#